data_f871152ce70e3c88fdfdea4f6fd82ad5
#
_entry.id   f871152ce70e3c88fdfdea4f6fd82ad5
#
_cell.length_a   1.000
_cell.length_b   1.000
_cell.length_c   1.000
_cell.angle_alpha   90.00
_cell.angle_beta   90.00
_cell.angle_gamma   90.00
#
_symmetry.space_group_name_H-M   'P 1'
#
loop_
_entity.id
_entity.type
_entity.pdbx_description
1 polymer ?
#
loop_
_entity_poly.entity_id
_entity_poly.type
_entity_poly.pdbx_seq_one_letter_code
_entity_poly.pdbx_strand_id
1 'polypeptide(L)'
;MKTIFLHVLIFIHRFPLRFFFRKKTLSDTILVIKVDAIGDSVIWLDAAKEYKKHFSQQKLVLLYNKAWQDIALQLPYFDEWIAFDAKRFMHQPLYRFRLLKQLNQYHYQKVLNPTYSRNFFLQDWIVQNVYAEEKWGMVGDYQNTNNTIAKLTRNFQYYQRKLKAIGDKWYTVLKPSEEGIKMELTRNAEFIRAYLDKDFCSRLPMFPFEIRKTDKVKFEKYVVFCLGASTPRKMWSVENFAEVAKNYINEYGIVVCGGANEQMLCEQFIACGLPQEKVVNLCGKTNLLELISVIKYADFTLSNDTAASHITVAVRTPSVCLLGGGHFGRFQPYQVEEMQAGDSTILPKVVSMPMDCFNCNWICRHPLKDGKWQCICNIDKNKVIAAIDSIIH
;
A
#
# COMPACT_ATOMS: atom_id res chain seq x y z
N MET A 1 31.33 1.83 -10.71
CA MET A 1 30.50 0.67 -11.07
C MET A 1 28.99 0.92 -10.92
N LYS A 2 28.44 1.29 -9.76
CA LYS A 2 26.99 1.48 -9.57
C LYS A 2 26.35 2.51 -10.51
N THR A 3 27.01 3.64 -10.76
CA THR A 3 26.50 4.70 -11.65
C THR A 3 26.47 4.26 -13.12
N ILE A 4 27.49 3.49 -13.57
CA ILE A 4 27.52 2.91 -14.91
C ILE A 4 26.38 1.93 -15.08
N PHE A 5 26.16 1.05 -14.08
CA PHE A 5 25.03 0.14 -14.05
C PHE A 5 23.68 0.87 -14.15
N LEU A 6 23.52 1.99 -13.44
CA LEU A 6 22.31 2.82 -13.54
C LEU A 6 22.10 3.36 -14.97
N HIS A 7 23.16 3.83 -15.64
CA HIS A 7 23.05 4.29 -17.03
C HIS A 7 22.64 3.18 -18.00
N VAL A 8 23.23 2.00 -17.85
CA VAL A 8 22.85 0.81 -18.64
C VAL A 8 21.38 0.43 -18.37
N LEU A 9 20.97 0.42 -17.11
CA LEU A 9 19.60 0.13 -16.73
C LEU A 9 18.62 1.12 -17.37
N ILE A 10 18.91 2.42 -17.29
CA ILE A 10 18.10 3.48 -17.91
C ILE A 10 18.04 3.29 -19.44
N PHE A 11 19.18 3.02 -20.07
CA PHE A 11 19.27 2.80 -21.51
C PHE A 11 18.35 1.65 -21.94
N ILE A 12 18.46 0.49 -21.29
CA ILE A 12 17.63 -0.68 -21.60
C ILE A 12 16.15 -0.37 -21.44
N HIS A 13 15.74 0.35 -20.36
CA HIS A 13 14.33 0.66 -20.10
C HIS A 13 13.75 1.71 -21.07
N ARG A 14 14.57 2.43 -21.81
CA ARG A 14 14.09 3.37 -22.85
C ARG A 14 13.62 2.67 -24.12
N PHE A 15 14.08 1.44 -24.38
CA PHE A 15 13.66 0.70 -25.57
C PHE A 15 12.30 0.04 -25.34
N PRO A 16 11.31 0.35 -26.18
CA PRO A 16 10.00 -0.26 -26.08
C PRO A 16 10.02 -1.70 -26.60
N LEU A 17 9.82 -2.65 -25.70
CA LEU A 17 9.71 -4.07 -26.06
C LEU A 17 8.40 -4.42 -26.76
N ARG A 18 7.40 -3.52 -26.76
CA ARG A 18 6.11 -3.77 -27.42
C ARG A 18 6.26 -4.12 -28.91
N PHE A 19 7.29 -3.66 -29.58
CA PHE A 19 7.55 -3.95 -30.99
C PHE A 19 7.87 -5.43 -31.27
N PHE A 20 8.19 -6.21 -30.25
CA PHE A 20 8.31 -7.67 -30.36
C PHE A 20 6.95 -8.38 -30.37
N PHE A 21 5.86 -7.65 -30.15
CA PHE A 21 4.50 -8.21 -30.14
C PHE A 21 3.71 -7.64 -31.32
N ARG A 22 2.93 -8.49 -31.95
CA ARG A 22 2.05 -8.05 -33.04
C ARG A 22 0.98 -7.12 -32.46
N LYS A 23 0.91 -5.88 -32.96
CA LYS A 23 -0.19 -4.97 -32.65
C LYS A 23 -1.50 -5.61 -33.12
N LYS A 24 -2.47 -5.74 -32.22
CA LYS A 24 -3.80 -6.25 -32.49
C LYS A 24 -4.71 -5.14 -33.05
N THR A 25 -5.89 -5.52 -33.51
CA THR A 25 -6.96 -4.56 -33.76
C THR A 25 -7.35 -3.88 -32.46
N LEU A 26 -7.79 -2.62 -32.55
CA LEU A 26 -8.29 -1.88 -31.41
C LEU A 26 -9.45 -2.62 -30.76
N SER A 27 -9.39 -2.79 -29.46
CA SER A 27 -10.44 -3.43 -28.67
C SER A 27 -11.10 -2.43 -27.74
N ASP A 28 -12.37 -2.62 -27.45
CA ASP A 28 -13.10 -1.82 -26.46
C ASP A 28 -12.76 -2.28 -25.04
N THR A 29 -11.47 -2.20 -24.73
CA THR A 29 -10.88 -2.69 -23.47
C THR A 29 -10.07 -1.59 -22.81
N ILE A 30 -10.26 -1.44 -21.51
CA ILE A 30 -9.53 -0.49 -20.66
C ILE A 30 -8.61 -1.28 -19.72
N LEU A 31 -7.33 -0.90 -19.65
CA LEU A 31 -6.37 -1.45 -18.68
C LEU A 31 -6.21 -0.48 -17.52
N VAL A 32 -6.46 -0.94 -16.31
CA VAL A 32 -6.14 -0.21 -15.06
C VAL A 32 -4.91 -0.82 -14.43
N ILE A 33 -3.88 -0.01 -14.17
CA ILE A 33 -2.60 -0.45 -13.58
C ILE A 33 -2.58 -0.07 -12.10
N LYS A 34 -2.75 -1.05 -11.20
CA LYS A 34 -2.67 -0.88 -9.74
C LYS A 34 -1.74 -1.93 -9.14
N VAL A 35 -0.43 -1.72 -9.29
CA VAL A 35 0.62 -2.67 -8.88
C VAL A 35 1.31 -2.29 -7.56
N ASP A 36 0.70 -1.41 -6.80
CA ASP A 36 1.17 -0.94 -5.50
C ASP A 36 1.01 -2.01 -4.40
N ALA A 37 1.39 -1.71 -3.16
CA ALA A 37 1.31 -2.63 -2.04
C ALA A 37 -0.13 -2.84 -1.54
N ILE A 38 -0.32 -3.76 -0.57
CA ILE A 38 -1.63 -4.10 0.01
C ILE A 38 -2.31 -2.85 0.61
N GLY A 39 -1.59 -2.05 1.41
CA GLY A 39 -2.15 -0.85 2.04
C GLY A 39 -2.66 0.16 1.01
N ASP A 40 -1.86 0.42 -0.04
CA ASP A 40 -2.23 1.32 -1.15
C ASP A 40 -3.48 0.80 -1.90
N SER A 41 -3.63 -0.53 -2.04
CA SER A 41 -4.80 -1.11 -2.69
C SER A 41 -6.06 -0.96 -1.85
N VAL A 42 -5.95 -1.09 -0.52
CA VAL A 42 -7.08 -0.87 0.40
C VAL A 42 -7.54 0.58 0.37
N ILE A 43 -6.62 1.54 0.42
CA ILE A 43 -6.95 2.98 0.32
C ILE A 43 -7.62 3.30 -1.05
N TRP A 44 -7.24 2.59 -2.11
CA TRP A 44 -7.78 2.80 -3.46
C TRP A 44 -9.20 2.25 -3.66
N LEU A 45 -9.72 1.38 -2.77
CA LEU A 45 -11.02 0.72 -2.92
C LEU A 45 -12.18 1.71 -3.15
N ASP A 46 -12.14 2.88 -2.52
CA ASP A 46 -13.18 3.91 -2.70
C ASP A 46 -13.22 4.44 -4.15
N ALA A 47 -12.05 4.65 -4.75
CA ALA A 47 -11.93 5.06 -6.15
C ALA A 47 -12.18 3.90 -7.14
N ALA A 48 -11.95 2.65 -6.74
CA ALA A 48 -11.99 1.48 -7.63
C ALA A 48 -13.35 1.27 -8.32
N LYS A 49 -14.44 1.58 -7.63
CA LYS A 49 -15.81 1.45 -8.16
C LYS A 49 -16.12 2.42 -9.30
N GLU A 50 -15.46 3.59 -9.32
CA GLU A 50 -15.74 4.65 -10.29
C GLU A 50 -15.30 4.25 -11.71
N TYR A 51 -14.32 3.36 -11.84
CA TYR A 51 -13.92 2.86 -13.17
C TYR A 51 -15.06 2.12 -13.85
N LYS A 52 -15.75 1.19 -13.15
CA LYS A 52 -16.88 0.44 -13.73
C LYS A 52 -18.10 1.33 -13.98
N LYS A 53 -18.33 2.30 -13.10
CA LYS A 53 -19.42 3.27 -13.28
C LYS A 53 -19.21 4.09 -14.56
N HIS A 54 -17.98 4.57 -14.79
CA HIS A 54 -17.64 5.38 -15.97
C HIS A 54 -17.53 4.56 -17.26
N PHE A 55 -16.88 3.39 -17.19
CA PHE A 55 -16.64 2.51 -18.33
C PHE A 55 -17.59 1.29 -18.30
N SER A 56 -18.90 1.54 -18.12
CA SER A 56 -19.90 0.47 -17.92
C SER A 56 -20.05 -0.47 -19.12
N GLN A 57 -19.74 0.00 -20.33
CA GLN A 57 -19.87 -0.76 -21.58
C GLN A 57 -18.54 -1.39 -22.03
N GLN A 58 -17.43 -0.94 -21.48
CA GLN A 58 -16.10 -1.43 -21.84
C GLN A 58 -15.69 -2.62 -20.97
N LYS A 59 -14.84 -3.47 -21.54
CA LYS A 59 -14.15 -4.51 -20.77
C LYS A 59 -13.05 -3.88 -19.92
N LEU A 60 -13.13 -4.07 -18.60
CA LEU A 60 -12.13 -3.58 -17.64
C LEU A 60 -11.15 -4.69 -17.25
N VAL A 61 -9.87 -4.49 -17.53
CA VAL A 61 -8.76 -5.37 -17.15
C VAL A 61 -7.98 -4.71 -16.02
N LEU A 62 -7.80 -5.41 -14.89
CA LEU A 62 -6.98 -4.95 -13.78
C LEU A 62 -5.62 -5.64 -13.78
N LEU A 63 -4.56 -4.87 -13.93
CA LEU A 63 -3.20 -5.31 -13.62
C LEU A 63 -2.92 -4.99 -12.15
N TYR A 64 -2.83 -6.03 -11.30
CA TYR A 64 -2.71 -5.88 -9.86
C TYR A 64 -1.47 -6.58 -9.30
N ASN A 65 -0.94 -6.08 -8.16
CA ASN A 65 0.15 -6.75 -7.47
C ASN A 65 -0.35 -8.03 -6.80
N LYS A 66 0.33 -9.13 -7.07
CA LYS A 66 0.00 -10.46 -6.52
C LYS A 66 -0.12 -10.48 -4.99
N ALA A 67 0.54 -9.55 -4.29
CA ALA A 67 0.48 -9.46 -2.83
C ALA A 67 -0.94 -9.22 -2.29
N TRP A 68 -1.86 -8.66 -3.09
CA TRP A 68 -3.25 -8.45 -2.69
C TRP A 68 -4.25 -9.17 -3.60
N GLN A 69 -3.82 -10.31 -4.17
CA GLN A 69 -4.63 -11.13 -5.08
C GLN A 69 -5.99 -11.49 -4.49
N ASP A 70 -6.03 -11.87 -3.22
CA ASP A 70 -7.26 -12.31 -2.57
C ASP A 70 -8.33 -11.19 -2.54
N ILE A 71 -7.92 -9.93 -2.41
CA ILE A 71 -8.81 -8.77 -2.52
C ILE A 71 -9.15 -8.52 -3.99
N ALA A 72 -8.15 -8.50 -4.88
CA ALA A 72 -8.36 -8.15 -6.29
C ALA A 72 -9.43 -9.01 -6.95
N LEU A 73 -9.39 -10.31 -6.71
CA LEU A 73 -10.32 -11.28 -7.30
C LEU A 73 -11.76 -11.17 -6.76
N GLN A 74 -11.96 -10.46 -5.66
CA GLN A 74 -13.28 -10.19 -5.07
C GLN A 74 -13.88 -8.85 -5.53
N LEU A 75 -13.12 -8.03 -6.27
CA LEU A 75 -13.63 -6.74 -6.74
C LEU A 75 -14.62 -6.94 -7.90
N PRO A 76 -15.91 -6.55 -7.75
CA PRO A 76 -16.92 -6.76 -8.79
C PRO A 76 -16.83 -5.75 -9.95
N TYR A 77 -15.78 -4.94 -9.98
CA TYR A 77 -15.64 -3.80 -10.90
C TYR A 77 -14.84 -4.12 -12.16
N PHE A 78 -14.22 -5.29 -12.21
CA PHE A 78 -13.32 -5.69 -13.31
C PHE A 78 -13.84 -6.97 -13.97
N ASP A 79 -13.54 -7.12 -15.25
CA ASP A 79 -13.96 -8.27 -16.05
C ASP A 79 -12.80 -9.26 -16.26
N GLU A 80 -11.54 -8.82 -16.05
CA GLU A 80 -10.35 -9.64 -16.15
C GLU A 80 -9.26 -9.16 -15.19
N TRP A 81 -8.49 -10.09 -14.65
CA TRP A 81 -7.42 -9.83 -13.68
C TRP A 81 -6.10 -10.41 -14.17
N ILE A 82 -5.05 -9.57 -14.17
CA ILE A 82 -3.69 -9.97 -14.53
C ILE A 82 -2.78 -9.74 -13.32
N ALA A 83 -2.18 -10.82 -12.82
CA ALA A 83 -1.32 -10.74 -11.64
C ALA A 83 0.08 -10.22 -12.00
N PHE A 84 0.57 -9.26 -11.22
CA PHE A 84 1.91 -8.68 -11.31
C PHE A 84 2.74 -9.06 -10.08
N ASP A 85 3.87 -9.72 -10.30
CA ASP A 85 4.84 -10.02 -9.26
C ASP A 85 6.03 -9.05 -9.38
N ALA A 86 6.10 -8.07 -8.49
CA ALA A 86 7.10 -7.01 -8.52
C ALA A 86 8.54 -7.55 -8.41
N LYS A 87 8.78 -8.57 -7.58
CA LYS A 87 10.11 -9.16 -7.40
C LYS A 87 10.56 -9.89 -8.65
N ARG A 88 9.69 -10.71 -9.24
CA ARG A 88 9.99 -11.40 -10.50
C ARG A 88 10.16 -10.42 -11.66
N PHE A 89 9.33 -9.39 -11.70
CA PHE A 89 9.41 -8.35 -12.72
C PHE A 89 10.76 -7.62 -12.68
N MET A 90 11.28 -7.32 -11.49
CA MET A 90 12.58 -6.64 -11.35
C MET A 90 13.78 -7.54 -11.71
N HIS A 91 13.69 -8.84 -11.47
CA HIS A 91 14.86 -9.74 -11.52
C HIS A 91 14.81 -10.81 -12.61
N GLN A 92 13.66 -11.03 -13.27
CA GLN A 92 13.47 -12.11 -14.25
C GLN A 92 13.02 -11.56 -15.61
N PRO A 93 13.92 -11.39 -16.59
CA PRO A 93 13.58 -10.87 -17.93
C PRO A 93 12.50 -11.71 -18.66
N LEU A 94 12.54 -13.03 -18.50
CA LEU A 94 11.56 -13.92 -19.10
C LEU A 94 10.14 -13.71 -18.52
N TYR A 95 10.05 -13.42 -17.23
CA TYR A 95 8.76 -13.05 -16.62
C TYR A 95 8.22 -11.74 -17.20
N ARG A 96 9.08 -10.70 -17.35
CA ARG A 96 8.69 -9.43 -17.99
C ARG A 96 8.16 -9.67 -19.41
N PHE A 97 8.86 -10.48 -20.19
CA PHE A 97 8.45 -10.78 -21.56
C PHE A 97 7.10 -11.50 -21.60
N ARG A 98 6.89 -12.51 -20.74
CA ARG A 98 5.62 -13.24 -20.64
C ARG A 98 4.47 -12.33 -20.21
N LEU A 99 4.68 -11.46 -19.23
CA LEU A 99 3.71 -10.47 -18.79
C LEU A 99 3.35 -9.51 -19.93
N LEU A 100 4.34 -8.96 -20.64
CA LEU A 100 4.06 -8.09 -21.77
C LEU A 100 3.36 -8.82 -22.92
N LYS A 101 3.68 -10.09 -23.17
CA LYS A 101 2.95 -10.91 -24.14
C LYS A 101 1.48 -11.06 -23.75
N GLN A 102 1.19 -11.27 -22.48
CA GLN A 102 -0.18 -11.34 -21.95
C GLN A 102 -0.89 -9.99 -22.08
N LEU A 103 -0.27 -8.89 -21.66
CA LEU A 103 -0.85 -7.56 -21.77
C LEU A 103 -1.10 -7.15 -23.22
N ASN A 104 -0.20 -7.46 -24.16
CA ASN A 104 -0.33 -7.13 -25.59
C ASN A 104 -1.21 -8.16 -26.37
N GLN A 105 -2.01 -8.97 -25.67
CA GLN A 105 -3.14 -9.68 -26.31
C GLN A 105 -4.22 -8.70 -26.75
N TYR A 106 -4.25 -7.51 -26.16
CA TYR A 106 -5.14 -6.41 -26.50
C TYR A 106 -4.38 -5.24 -27.12
N HIS A 107 -5.04 -4.49 -27.99
CA HIS A 107 -4.76 -3.10 -28.27
C HIS A 107 -5.84 -2.31 -27.53
N TYR A 108 -5.48 -1.74 -26.38
CA TYR A 108 -6.41 -1.10 -25.47
C TYR A 108 -6.95 0.21 -26.05
N GLN A 109 -8.19 0.53 -25.77
CA GLN A 109 -8.73 1.87 -25.98
C GLN A 109 -8.01 2.86 -25.04
N LYS A 110 -7.91 2.50 -23.76
CA LYS A 110 -7.20 3.32 -22.76
C LYS A 110 -6.36 2.46 -21.81
N VAL A 111 -5.26 3.04 -21.37
CA VAL A 111 -4.44 2.54 -20.24
C VAL A 111 -4.45 3.60 -19.15
N LEU A 112 -4.88 3.26 -17.97
CA LEU A 112 -5.02 4.13 -16.82
C LEU A 112 -3.97 3.78 -15.75
N ASN A 113 -3.10 4.73 -15.41
CA ASN A 113 -2.18 4.59 -14.30
C ASN A 113 -2.52 5.64 -13.22
N PRO A 114 -3.34 5.28 -12.21
CA PRO A 114 -3.76 6.23 -11.17
C PRO A 114 -2.69 6.51 -10.12
N THR A 115 -1.52 5.85 -10.18
CA THR A 115 -0.48 5.99 -9.16
C THR A 115 0.12 7.40 -9.15
N TYR A 116 0.01 8.11 -8.01
CA TYR A 116 0.60 9.42 -7.82
C TYR A 116 2.13 9.37 -7.76
N SER A 117 2.70 8.55 -6.89
CA SER A 117 4.16 8.35 -6.82
C SER A 117 4.60 7.28 -7.81
N ARG A 118 4.71 7.68 -9.07
CA ARG A 118 5.04 6.77 -10.17
C ARG A 118 6.44 6.17 -10.04
N ASN A 119 6.61 4.96 -10.57
CA ASN A 119 7.90 4.29 -10.66
C ASN A 119 8.26 4.03 -12.13
N PHE A 120 9.36 4.65 -12.59
CA PHE A 120 9.87 4.55 -13.94
C PHE A 120 10.13 3.10 -14.39
N PHE A 121 10.64 2.26 -13.48
CA PHE A 121 11.03 0.88 -13.78
C PHE A 121 9.86 -0.12 -13.66
N LEU A 122 8.70 0.33 -13.17
CA LEU A 122 7.51 -0.50 -12.98
C LEU A 122 6.33 0.02 -13.82
N GLN A 123 5.47 0.86 -13.24
CA GLN A 123 4.23 1.31 -13.89
C GLN A 123 4.51 2.04 -15.20
N ASP A 124 5.41 3.01 -15.21
CA ASP A 124 5.69 3.80 -16.41
C ASP A 124 6.26 2.93 -17.52
N TRP A 125 7.15 1.99 -17.17
CA TRP A 125 7.71 1.06 -18.15
C TRP A 125 6.62 0.13 -18.73
N ILE A 126 5.63 -0.29 -17.95
CA ILE A 126 4.48 -1.05 -18.44
C ILE A 126 3.66 -0.19 -19.40
N VAL A 127 3.35 1.06 -19.02
CA VAL A 127 2.65 2.02 -19.88
C VAL A 127 3.36 2.20 -21.23
N GLN A 128 4.70 2.31 -21.23
CA GLN A 128 5.48 2.37 -22.48
C GLN A 128 5.24 1.14 -23.36
N ASN A 129 5.17 -0.04 -22.76
CA ASN A 129 5.29 -1.32 -23.44
C ASN A 129 3.96 -2.01 -23.79
N VAL A 130 2.83 -1.34 -23.59
CA VAL A 130 1.51 -1.82 -24.03
C VAL A 130 0.99 -0.98 -25.18
N TYR A 131 0.23 -1.62 -26.10
CA TYR A 131 -0.47 -0.93 -27.17
C TYR A 131 -1.79 -0.33 -26.65
N ALA A 132 -1.95 0.98 -26.79
CA ALA A 132 -3.18 1.69 -26.47
C ALA A 132 -3.31 2.95 -27.32
N GLU A 133 -4.55 3.40 -27.57
CA GLU A 133 -4.83 4.69 -28.22
C GLU A 133 -4.54 5.84 -27.24
N GLU A 134 -5.01 5.71 -26.01
CA GLU A 134 -4.77 6.69 -24.98
C GLU A 134 -4.12 6.08 -23.73
N LYS A 135 -3.22 6.85 -23.10
CA LYS A 135 -2.50 6.47 -21.89
C LYS A 135 -2.60 7.62 -20.89
N TRP A 136 -3.38 7.43 -19.84
CA TRP A 136 -3.73 8.45 -18.87
C TRP A 136 -2.98 8.24 -17.56
N GLY A 137 -2.48 9.33 -16.98
CA GLY A 137 -1.81 9.34 -15.68
C GLY A 137 -1.81 10.72 -15.04
N MET A 138 -1.32 10.80 -13.80
CA MET A 138 -1.06 12.06 -13.11
C MET A 138 0.41 12.46 -13.29
N VAL A 139 0.70 13.75 -13.31
CA VAL A 139 2.08 14.27 -13.30
C VAL A 139 2.81 13.73 -12.08
N GLY A 140 2.18 13.77 -10.90
CA GLY A 140 2.62 13.16 -9.67
C GLY A 140 4.06 13.49 -9.26
N ASP A 141 4.56 12.74 -8.29
CA ASP A 141 5.98 12.72 -7.93
C ASP A 141 6.64 11.41 -8.39
N TYR A 142 7.94 11.31 -8.22
CA TYR A 142 8.74 10.12 -8.57
C TYR A 142 9.42 9.51 -7.33
N GLN A 143 8.82 9.68 -6.15
CA GLN A 143 9.45 9.24 -4.89
C GLN A 143 9.67 7.72 -4.87
N ASN A 144 8.79 6.92 -5.46
CA ASN A 144 8.99 5.48 -5.58
C ASN A 144 10.18 5.11 -6.49
N THR A 145 10.47 5.93 -7.51
CA THR A 145 11.68 5.78 -8.33
C THR A 145 12.94 6.09 -7.52
N ASN A 146 12.88 7.10 -6.63
CA ASN A 146 14.01 7.48 -5.77
C ASN A 146 14.48 6.33 -4.90
N ASN A 147 13.58 5.56 -4.32
CA ASN A 147 13.91 4.40 -3.49
C ASN A 147 14.75 3.36 -4.26
N THR A 148 14.57 3.28 -5.57
CA THR A 148 15.37 2.39 -6.44
C THR A 148 16.72 3.00 -6.75
N ILE A 149 16.76 4.27 -7.19
CA ILE A 149 17.99 4.91 -7.66
C ILE A 149 18.90 5.40 -6.52
N ALA A 150 18.38 5.74 -5.35
CA ALA A 150 19.17 6.15 -4.19
C ALA A 150 20.15 5.06 -3.71
N LYS A 151 19.83 3.78 -3.97
CA LYS A 151 20.73 2.64 -3.71
C LYS A 151 21.91 2.59 -4.68
N LEU A 152 21.81 3.24 -5.83
CA LEU A 152 22.76 3.18 -6.93
C LEU A 152 23.60 4.46 -7.08
N THR A 153 23.07 5.60 -6.64
CA THR A 153 23.76 6.90 -6.74
C THR A 153 23.37 7.86 -5.63
N ARG A 154 24.35 8.72 -5.22
CA ARG A 154 24.09 9.83 -4.30
C ARG A 154 23.33 10.99 -4.97
N ASN A 155 23.45 11.11 -6.30
CA ASN A 155 22.80 12.18 -7.08
C ASN A 155 21.40 11.76 -7.58
N PHE A 156 20.61 11.15 -6.69
CA PHE A 156 19.30 10.57 -7.04
C PHE A 156 18.29 11.62 -7.50
N GLN A 157 18.34 12.86 -6.99
CA GLN A 157 17.42 13.93 -7.41
C GLN A 157 17.62 14.33 -8.87
N TYR A 158 18.86 14.36 -9.38
CA TYR A 158 19.14 14.60 -10.79
C TYR A 158 18.53 13.50 -11.66
N TYR A 159 18.76 12.24 -11.29
CA TYR A 159 18.21 11.11 -12.05
C TYR A 159 16.69 11.06 -11.96
N GLN A 160 16.08 11.38 -10.84
CA GLN A 160 14.63 11.48 -10.69
C GLN A 160 14.04 12.42 -11.74
N ARG A 161 14.54 13.66 -11.82
CA ARG A 161 14.06 14.64 -12.81
C ARG A 161 14.23 14.15 -14.24
N LYS A 162 15.39 13.55 -14.55
CA LYS A 162 15.67 12.99 -15.88
C LYS A 162 14.73 11.84 -16.23
N LEU A 163 14.52 10.90 -15.31
CA LEU A 163 13.64 9.76 -15.52
C LEU A 163 12.17 10.18 -15.61
N LYS A 164 11.76 11.17 -14.81
CA LYS A 164 10.42 11.74 -14.91
C LYS A 164 10.20 12.34 -16.30
N ALA A 165 11.10 13.17 -16.79
CA ALA A 165 11.00 13.78 -18.11
C ALA A 165 10.98 12.75 -19.28
N ILE A 166 11.56 11.56 -19.07
CA ILE A 166 11.47 10.45 -20.03
C ILE A 166 10.11 9.74 -19.88
N GLY A 167 9.73 9.36 -18.67
CA GLY A 167 8.50 8.61 -18.40
C GLY A 167 7.24 9.41 -18.76
N ASP A 168 7.24 10.72 -18.55
CA ASP A 168 6.11 11.59 -18.90
C ASP A 168 5.76 11.51 -20.41
N LYS A 169 6.74 11.28 -21.26
CA LYS A 169 6.55 11.13 -22.73
C LYS A 169 5.85 9.82 -23.13
N TRP A 170 5.67 8.90 -22.21
CA TRP A 170 5.02 7.61 -22.48
C TRP A 170 3.50 7.66 -22.29
N TYR A 171 3.02 8.77 -21.77
CA TYR A 171 1.58 9.06 -21.62
C TYR A 171 1.09 9.96 -22.75
N THR A 172 -0.15 9.75 -23.18
CA THR A 172 -0.84 10.64 -24.12
C THR A 172 -1.46 11.82 -23.40
N VAL A 173 -1.89 11.59 -22.14
CA VAL A 173 -2.48 12.62 -21.27
C VAL A 173 -1.92 12.47 -19.86
N LEU A 174 -1.33 13.54 -19.34
CA LEU A 174 -0.93 13.70 -17.96
C LEU A 174 -1.65 14.91 -17.37
N LYS A 175 -2.45 14.70 -16.33
CA LYS A 175 -3.10 15.79 -15.60
C LYS A 175 -2.22 16.26 -14.45
N PRO A 176 -2.22 17.55 -14.13
CA PRO A 176 -1.51 18.07 -12.95
C PRO A 176 -2.11 17.47 -11.67
N SER A 177 -1.25 17.28 -10.68
CA SER A 177 -1.66 16.94 -9.31
C SER A 177 -1.68 18.19 -8.47
N GLU A 178 -2.54 18.25 -7.48
CA GLU A 178 -2.56 19.33 -6.51
C GLU A 178 -1.25 19.38 -5.71
N GLU A 179 -0.85 20.58 -5.31
CA GLU A 179 0.38 20.77 -4.54
C GLU A 179 0.23 20.33 -3.08
N GLY A 180 1.38 20.14 -2.43
CA GLY A 180 1.48 19.80 -1.02
C GLY A 180 1.39 18.30 -0.71
N ILE A 181 1.54 18.00 0.58
CA ILE A 181 1.41 16.64 1.10
C ILE A 181 -0.08 16.35 1.26
N LYS A 182 -0.56 15.36 0.52
CA LYS A 182 -1.95 14.90 0.59
C LYS A 182 -1.98 13.41 0.86
N MET A 183 -3.02 12.98 1.53
CA MET A 183 -3.26 11.56 1.74
C MET A 183 -3.44 10.83 0.42
N GLU A 184 -3.00 9.58 0.35
CA GLU A 184 -3.13 8.74 -0.84
C GLU A 184 -4.61 8.54 -1.24
N LEU A 185 -5.54 8.61 -0.29
CA LEU A 185 -6.99 8.60 -0.54
C LEU A 185 -7.40 9.79 -1.42
N THR A 186 -6.96 11.00 -1.05
CA THR A 186 -7.19 12.23 -1.84
C THR A 186 -6.47 12.15 -3.20
N ARG A 187 -5.26 11.59 -3.26
CA ARG A 187 -4.53 11.38 -4.53
C ARG A 187 -5.28 10.46 -5.49
N ASN A 188 -5.90 9.40 -4.98
CA ASN A 188 -6.77 8.54 -5.79
C ASN A 188 -8.01 9.30 -6.29
N ALA A 189 -8.61 10.16 -5.44
CA ALA A 189 -9.73 11.00 -5.82
C ALA A 189 -9.34 12.06 -6.88
N GLU A 190 -8.15 12.64 -6.80
CA GLU A 190 -7.64 13.56 -7.83
C GLU A 190 -7.63 12.90 -9.23
N PHE A 191 -7.23 11.63 -9.33
CA PHE A 191 -7.28 10.91 -10.59
C PHE A 191 -8.73 10.74 -11.09
N ILE A 192 -9.64 10.38 -10.20
CA ILE A 192 -11.07 10.24 -10.57
C ILE A 192 -11.63 11.59 -11.05
N ARG A 193 -11.37 12.68 -10.31
CA ARG A 193 -11.83 14.03 -10.70
C ARG A 193 -11.24 14.48 -12.04
N ALA A 194 -10.00 14.16 -12.29
CA ALA A 194 -9.30 14.58 -13.50
C ALA A 194 -9.83 13.91 -14.78
N TYR A 195 -10.37 12.69 -14.67
CA TYR A 195 -10.64 11.86 -15.83
C TYR A 195 -12.04 11.25 -15.91
N LEU A 196 -12.72 11.04 -14.78
CA LEU A 196 -13.94 10.23 -14.73
C LEU A 196 -15.15 11.01 -14.18
N ASP A 197 -15.02 11.59 -13.00
CA ASP A 197 -16.11 12.29 -12.31
C ASP A 197 -15.55 13.51 -11.56
N LYS A 198 -15.76 14.71 -12.11
CA LYS A 198 -15.22 15.97 -11.56
C LYS A 198 -15.69 16.29 -10.13
N ASP A 199 -16.84 15.77 -9.74
CA ASP A 199 -17.49 16.05 -8.45
C ASP A 199 -17.20 14.95 -7.41
N PHE A 200 -16.33 13.98 -7.73
CA PHE A 200 -15.99 12.88 -6.82
C PHE A 200 -15.27 13.40 -5.58
N CYS A 201 -15.80 13.06 -4.40
CA CYS A 201 -15.17 13.25 -3.10
C CYS A 201 -14.75 11.93 -2.50
N SER A 202 -13.53 11.86 -1.95
CA SER A 202 -13.03 10.66 -1.29
C SER A 202 -13.75 10.34 0.00
N ARG A 203 -14.06 9.07 0.21
CA ARG A 203 -14.68 8.49 1.40
C ARG A 203 -13.79 7.42 1.99
N LEU A 204 -14.07 7.00 3.23
CA LEU A 204 -13.33 5.89 3.83
C LEU A 204 -13.49 4.61 2.98
N PRO A 205 -12.39 3.89 2.72
CA PRO A 205 -12.45 2.65 1.95
C PRO A 205 -13.32 1.60 2.65
N MET A 206 -13.94 0.74 1.86
CA MET A 206 -14.73 -0.39 2.33
C MET A 206 -14.59 -1.57 1.36
N PHE A 207 -14.52 -2.79 1.87
CA PHE A 207 -14.50 -3.98 1.03
C PHE A 207 -15.88 -4.21 0.40
N PRO A 208 -15.98 -4.44 -0.93
CA PRO A 208 -17.25 -4.64 -1.62
C PRO A 208 -17.75 -6.09 -1.58
N PHE A 209 -17.31 -6.88 -0.58
CA PHE A 209 -17.66 -8.29 -0.42
C PHE A 209 -17.92 -8.63 1.04
N GLU A 210 -18.66 -9.72 1.26
CA GLU A 210 -18.94 -10.23 2.59
C GLU A 210 -17.67 -10.76 3.26
N ILE A 211 -17.42 -10.34 4.50
CA ILE A 211 -16.31 -10.81 5.32
C ILE A 211 -16.90 -11.77 6.35
N ARG A 212 -16.67 -13.06 6.17
CA ARG A 212 -17.12 -14.12 7.07
C ARG A 212 -16.12 -14.29 8.22
N LYS A 213 -16.64 -14.62 9.43
CA LYS A 213 -15.81 -14.88 10.60
C LYS A 213 -14.97 -16.14 10.37
N THR A 214 -13.65 -16.04 10.62
CA THR A 214 -12.74 -17.20 10.57
C THR A 214 -12.79 -17.99 11.88
N ASP A 215 -12.49 -19.28 11.82
CA ASP A 215 -12.39 -20.18 12.99
C ASP A 215 -10.98 -20.19 13.60
N LYS A 216 -10.05 -19.42 13.05
CA LYS A 216 -8.64 -19.37 13.52
C LYS A 216 -8.50 -18.72 14.91
N VAL A 217 -9.46 -17.91 15.34
CA VAL A 217 -9.48 -17.27 16.64
C VAL A 217 -10.65 -17.84 17.45
N LYS A 218 -10.34 -18.42 18.61
CA LYS A 218 -11.33 -19.04 19.50
C LYS A 218 -11.67 -18.19 20.73
N PHE A 219 -11.02 -17.04 20.88
CA PHE A 219 -11.36 -16.11 21.94
C PHE A 219 -12.71 -15.42 21.65
N GLU A 220 -13.52 -15.23 22.66
CA GLU A 220 -14.77 -14.47 22.55
C GLU A 220 -14.45 -12.97 22.37
N LYS A 221 -13.56 -12.45 23.22
CA LYS A 221 -13.00 -11.09 23.13
C LYS A 221 -11.51 -11.17 22.80
N TYR A 222 -11.07 -10.44 21.83
CA TYR A 222 -9.66 -10.41 21.47
C TYR A 222 -9.22 -9.14 20.77
N VAL A 223 -7.93 -8.88 20.83
CA VAL A 223 -7.28 -7.76 20.17
C VAL A 223 -6.21 -8.25 19.21
N VAL A 224 -5.97 -7.49 18.16
CA VAL A 224 -4.99 -7.85 17.15
C VAL A 224 -3.74 -6.96 17.27
N PHE A 225 -2.57 -7.59 17.35
CA PHE A 225 -1.29 -6.92 17.35
C PHE A 225 -0.52 -7.27 16.08
N CYS A 226 -0.13 -6.24 15.30
CA CYS A 226 0.72 -6.39 14.11
C CYS A 226 2.10 -5.81 14.42
N LEU A 227 3.02 -6.68 14.85
CA LEU A 227 4.35 -6.31 15.34
C LEU A 227 5.30 -5.91 14.21
N GLY A 228 5.08 -6.44 13.00
CA GLY A 228 5.94 -6.28 11.85
C GLY A 228 5.76 -4.95 11.10
N ALA A 229 6.68 -4.70 10.18
CA ALA A 229 6.60 -3.65 9.18
C ALA A 229 7.43 -4.03 7.94
N SER A 230 7.37 -3.21 6.87
CA SER A 230 8.10 -3.46 5.62
C SER A 230 9.61 -3.53 5.75
N THR A 231 10.18 -3.08 6.88
CA THR A 231 11.60 -3.19 7.24
C THR A 231 11.74 -3.12 8.76
N PRO A 232 12.73 -3.83 9.35
CA PRO A 232 12.99 -3.79 10.80
C PRO A 232 13.16 -2.38 11.38
N ARG A 233 13.67 -1.45 10.58
CA ARG A 233 13.86 -0.04 10.99
C ARG A 233 12.54 0.71 11.27
N LYS A 234 11.42 0.23 10.72
CA LYS A 234 10.07 0.77 10.91
C LYS A 234 9.29 0.09 12.04
N MET A 235 9.86 -0.93 12.67
CA MET A 235 9.18 -1.68 13.71
C MET A 235 9.40 -1.03 15.06
N TRP A 236 8.34 -0.75 15.79
CA TRP A 236 8.42 -0.46 17.22
C TRP A 236 8.98 -1.68 17.95
N SER A 237 9.51 -1.53 19.17
CA SER A 237 10.15 -2.66 19.83
C SER A 237 9.12 -3.70 20.29
N VAL A 238 9.49 -4.97 20.22
CA VAL A 238 8.63 -6.09 20.65
C VAL A 238 8.37 -6.00 22.16
N GLU A 239 9.36 -5.56 22.93
CA GLU A 239 9.28 -5.34 24.37
C GLU A 239 8.21 -4.28 24.70
N ASN A 240 8.17 -3.19 23.96
CA ASN A 240 7.17 -2.15 24.15
C ASN A 240 5.76 -2.66 23.80
N PHE A 241 5.60 -3.43 22.72
CA PHE A 241 4.34 -4.10 22.41
C PHE A 241 3.90 -5.02 23.54
N ALA A 242 4.83 -5.80 24.14
CA ALA A 242 4.54 -6.70 25.24
C ALA A 242 4.12 -5.94 26.52
N GLU A 243 4.81 -4.83 26.82
CA GLU A 243 4.43 -3.98 27.96
C GLU A 243 3.02 -3.39 27.79
N VAL A 244 2.65 -2.98 26.57
CA VAL A 244 1.28 -2.54 26.27
C VAL A 244 0.30 -3.72 26.44
N ALA A 245 0.64 -4.89 25.91
CA ALA A 245 -0.22 -6.07 25.97
C ALA A 245 -0.57 -6.50 27.41
N LYS A 246 0.36 -6.36 28.36
CA LYS A 246 0.16 -6.67 29.78
C LYS A 246 -1.02 -5.92 30.42
N ASN A 247 -1.39 -4.75 29.89
CA ASN A 247 -2.52 -3.99 30.41
C ASN A 247 -3.88 -4.58 29.97
N TYR A 248 -3.92 -5.35 28.91
CA TYR A 248 -5.18 -5.82 28.30
C TYR A 248 -5.35 -7.33 28.34
N ILE A 249 -4.30 -8.11 28.63
CA ILE A 249 -4.30 -9.59 28.52
C ILE A 249 -5.21 -10.29 29.53
N ASN A 250 -5.61 -9.62 30.62
CA ASN A 250 -6.56 -10.17 31.57
C ASN A 250 -7.99 -10.19 30.99
N GLU A 251 -8.33 -9.21 30.16
CA GLU A 251 -9.66 -9.06 29.58
C GLU A 251 -9.77 -9.67 28.18
N TYR A 252 -8.70 -9.56 27.38
CA TYR A 252 -8.68 -9.96 25.98
C TYR A 252 -7.68 -11.08 25.70
N GLY A 253 -8.02 -11.98 24.78
CA GLY A 253 -7.03 -12.77 24.08
C GLY A 253 -6.21 -11.88 23.14
N ILE A 254 -4.92 -12.15 22.98
CA ILE A 254 -4.07 -11.40 22.06
C ILE A 254 -3.79 -12.24 20.82
N VAL A 255 -4.11 -11.72 19.65
CA VAL A 255 -3.85 -12.35 18.36
C VAL A 255 -2.74 -11.58 17.65
N VAL A 256 -1.61 -12.23 17.42
CA VAL A 256 -0.50 -11.62 16.67
C VAL A 256 -0.60 -12.03 15.21
N CYS A 257 -0.74 -11.02 14.34
CA CYS A 257 -0.83 -11.18 12.88
C CYS A 257 0.40 -10.62 12.17
N GLY A 258 0.80 -11.29 11.08
CA GLY A 258 1.93 -10.87 10.26
C GLY A 258 2.30 -11.87 9.18
N GLY A 259 3.33 -11.57 8.41
CA GLY A 259 3.89 -12.48 7.41
C GLY A 259 4.66 -13.65 8.05
N ALA A 260 4.98 -14.68 7.25
CA ALA A 260 5.70 -15.87 7.73
C ALA A 260 7.08 -15.53 8.32
N ASN A 261 7.74 -14.49 7.84
CA ASN A 261 9.01 -13.99 8.35
C ASN A 261 8.91 -13.26 9.71
N GLU A 262 7.69 -13.08 10.22
CA GLU A 262 7.41 -12.38 11.49
C GLU A 262 7.07 -13.35 12.64
N GLN A 263 7.12 -14.67 12.39
CA GLN A 263 6.88 -15.70 13.43
C GLN A 263 7.78 -15.50 14.64
N MET A 264 9.08 -15.25 14.41
CA MET A 264 10.05 -15.03 15.49
C MET A 264 9.73 -13.79 16.33
N LEU A 265 9.10 -12.76 15.75
CA LEU A 265 8.66 -11.58 16.52
C LEU A 265 7.58 -11.95 17.53
N CYS A 266 6.66 -12.85 17.16
CA CYS A 266 5.64 -13.34 18.09
C CYS A 266 6.24 -14.20 19.21
N GLU A 267 7.23 -15.04 18.91
CA GLU A 267 7.94 -15.83 19.92
C GLU A 267 8.67 -14.91 20.92
N GLN A 268 9.35 -13.88 20.43
CA GLN A 268 9.98 -12.85 21.27
C GLN A 268 8.96 -12.10 22.11
N PHE A 269 7.81 -11.76 21.53
CA PHE A 269 6.71 -11.09 22.23
C PHE A 269 6.18 -11.92 23.41
N ILE A 270 5.96 -13.22 23.24
CA ILE A 270 5.54 -14.13 24.31
C ILE A 270 6.65 -14.24 25.37
N ALA A 271 7.92 -14.34 24.96
CA ALA A 271 9.07 -14.44 25.85
C ALA A 271 9.26 -13.20 26.76
N CYS A 272 8.60 -12.07 26.46
CA CYS A 272 8.56 -10.92 27.35
C CYS A 272 7.67 -11.10 28.60
N GLY A 273 7.27 -12.31 28.93
CA GLY A 273 6.52 -12.67 30.12
C GLY A 273 5.01 -12.62 29.93
N LEU A 274 4.53 -12.86 28.71
CA LEU A 274 3.10 -13.01 28.42
C LEU A 274 2.66 -14.48 28.59
N PRO A 275 1.49 -14.78 29.16
CA PRO A 275 0.97 -16.15 29.28
C PRO A 275 0.64 -16.70 27.90
N GLN A 276 1.26 -17.82 27.56
CA GLN A 276 1.20 -18.40 26.22
C GLN A 276 -0.23 -18.78 25.80
N GLU A 277 -1.06 -19.22 26.76
CA GLU A 277 -2.46 -19.62 26.54
C GLU A 277 -3.36 -18.41 26.16
N LYS A 278 -2.92 -17.19 26.44
CA LYS A 278 -3.61 -15.94 26.09
C LYS A 278 -3.15 -15.34 24.77
N VAL A 279 -2.13 -15.93 24.12
CA VAL A 279 -1.55 -15.39 22.88
C VAL A 279 -1.70 -16.40 21.74
N VAL A 280 -2.32 -16.01 20.65
CA VAL A 280 -2.42 -16.80 19.41
C VAL A 280 -1.49 -16.21 18.34
N ASN A 281 -0.52 -17.01 17.88
CA ASN A 281 0.37 -16.65 16.78
C ASN A 281 -0.23 -17.06 15.43
N LEU A 282 -0.71 -16.09 14.67
CA LEU A 282 -1.20 -16.24 13.30
C LEU A 282 -0.21 -15.72 12.23
N CYS A 283 1.03 -15.37 12.58
CA CYS A 283 2.03 -14.94 11.62
C CYS A 283 2.31 -16.05 10.58
N GLY A 284 2.08 -15.72 9.30
CA GLY A 284 2.21 -16.66 8.18
C GLY A 284 1.16 -17.78 8.12
N LYS A 285 0.12 -17.70 8.96
CA LYS A 285 -0.94 -18.73 9.04
C LYS A 285 -2.30 -18.24 8.52
N THR A 286 -2.35 -17.03 7.98
CA THR A 286 -3.54 -16.45 7.37
C THR A 286 -3.25 -16.06 5.93
N ASN A 287 -4.22 -16.28 5.03
CA ASN A 287 -4.31 -15.56 3.78
C ASN A 287 -4.88 -14.14 4.04
N LEU A 288 -4.98 -13.33 3.02
CA LEU A 288 -5.36 -11.93 3.20
C LEU A 288 -6.84 -11.76 3.61
N LEU A 289 -7.75 -12.62 3.12
CA LEU A 289 -9.18 -12.60 3.52
C LEU A 289 -9.36 -13.04 4.97
N GLU A 290 -8.59 -14.03 5.41
CA GLU A 290 -8.59 -14.46 6.81
C GLU A 290 -8.03 -13.37 7.74
N LEU A 291 -6.95 -12.66 7.32
CA LEU A 291 -6.42 -11.51 8.07
C LEU A 291 -7.48 -10.39 8.19
N ILE A 292 -8.18 -10.08 7.10
CA ILE A 292 -9.28 -9.11 7.09
C ILE A 292 -10.38 -9.54 8.07
N SER A 293 -10.72 -10.83 8.09
CA SER A 293 -11.69 -11.39 9.03
C SER A 293 -11.22 -11.28 10.48
N VAL A 294 -9.97 -11.66 10.77
CA VAL A 294 -9.40 -11.55 12.12
C VAL A 294 -9.43 -10.10 12.62
N ILE A 295 -9.10 -9.13 11.76
CA ILE A 295 -9.15 -7.71 12.13
C ILE A 295 -10.61 -7.24 12.31
N LYS A 296 -11.52 -7.62 11.42
CA LYS A 296 -12.93 -7.19 11.48
C LYS A 296 -13.62 -7.54 12.80
N TYR A 297 -13.35 -8.70 13.34
CA TYR A 297 -14.01 -9.20 14.55
C TYR A 297 -13.19 -9.00 15.83
N ALA A 298 -12.10 -8.24 15.77
CA ALA A 298 -11.33 -7.81 16.92
C ALA A 298 -11.98 -6.61 17.63
N ASP A 299 -11.81 -6.53 18.94
CA ASP A 299 -12.27 -5.39 19.74
C ASP A 299 -11.46 -4.13 19.39
N PHE A 300 -10.15 -4.28 19.21
CA PHE A 300 -9.29 -3.24 18.63
C PHE A 300 -8.02 -3.84 18.00
N THR A 301 -7.29 -2.99 17.25
CA THR A 301 -6.01 -3.37 16.65
C THR A 301 -4.91 -2.38 17.02
N LEU A 302 -3.73 -2.88 17.40
CA LEU A 302 -2.50 -2.10 17.54
C LEU A 302 -1.50 -2.52 16.45
N SER A 303 -1.05 -1.58 15.63
CA SER A 303 -0.13 -1.89 14.53
C SER A 303 0.91 -0.79 14.29
N ASN A 304 2.06 -1.16 13.73
CA ASN A 304 2.88 -0.20 13.01
C ASN A 304 2.13 0.32 11.77
N ASP A 305 2.61 1.41 11.16
CA ASP A 305 2.08 1.93 9.87
C ASP A 305 2.30 0.89 8.75
N THR A 306 1.30 0.05 8.53
CA THR A 306 1.28 -1.08 7.60
C THR A 306 -0.10 -1.25 6.96
N ALA A 307 -0.23 -2.27 6.10
CA ALA A 307 -1.54 -2.62 5.51
C ALA A 307 -2.63 -2.88 6.56
N ALA A 308 -2.28 -3.40 7.74
CA ALA A 308 -3.24 -3.68 8.81
C ALA A 308 -3.97 -2.40 9.25
N SER A 309 -3.27 -1.27 9.39
CA SER A 309 -3.89 0.01 9.78
C SER A 309 -4.90 0.53 8.75
N HIS A 310 -4.78 0.16 7.48
CA HIS A 310 -5.74 0.50 6.43
C HIS A 310 -6.90 -0.50 6.37
N ILE A 311 -6.61 -1.78 6.63
CA ILE A 311 -7.65 -2.81 6.75
C ILE A 311 -8.60 -2.47 7.90
N THR A 312 -8.10 -2.02 9.08
CA THR A 312 -8.95 -1.63 10.21
C THR A 312 -9.97 -0.57 9.83
N VAL A 313 -9.56 0.43 9.06
CA VAL A 313 -10.47 1.46 8.54
C VAL A 313 -11.52 0.86 7.62
N ALA A 314 -11.09 0.00 6.68
CA ALA A 314 -11.99 -0.60 5.70
C ALA A 314 -13.03 -1.57 6.30
N VAL A 315 -12.74 -2.14 7.48
CA VAL A 315 -13.67 -3.03 8.21
C VAL A 315 -14.30 -2.39 9.44
N ARG A 316 -14.00 -1.10 9.70
CA ARG A 316 -14.56 -0.33 10.82
C ARG A 316 -14.16 -0.85 12.21
N THR A 317 -12.96 -1.39 12.37
CA THR A 317 -12.41 -1.83 13.65
C THR A 317 -11.65 -0.70 14.32
N PRO A 318 -11.90 -0.36 15.61
CA PRO A 318 -11.12 0.61 16.36
C PRO A 318 -9.62 0.28 16.32
N SER A 319 -8.75 1.27 16.20
CA SER A 319 -7.32 0.98 16.06
C SER A 319 -6.39 2.09 16.52
N VAL A 320 -5.19 1.68 16.91
CA VAL A 320 -4.05 2.56 17.17
C VAL A 320 -2.95 2.24 16.17
N CYS A 321 -2.45 3.28 15.49
CA CYS A 321 -1.37 3.19 14.52
C CYS A 321 -0.11 3.89 15.03
N LEU A 322 1.00 3.14 15.11
CA LEU A 322 2.33 3.65 15.47
C LEU A 322 2.99 4.22 14.20
N LEU A 323 3.03 5.54 14.09
CA LEU A 323 3.40 6.23 12.86
C LEU A 323 4.79 6.87 12.95
N GLY A 324 5.68 6.44 12.05
CA GLY A 324 6.93 7.14 11.81
C GLY A 324 6.80 8.32 10.85
N GLY A 325 7.75 9.24 10.93
CA GLY A 325 7.70 10.49 10.18
C GLY A 325 7.93 10.40 8.67
N GLY A 326 8.38 9.24 8.15
CA GLY A 326 8.84 9.13 6.76
C GLY A 326 7.82 9.50 5.70
N HIS A 327 6.54 9.15 5.91
CA HIS A 327 5.41 9.45 5.02
C HIS A 327 4.25 10.09 5.77
N PHE A 328 4.54 10.90 6.80
CA PHE A 328 3.51 11.54 7.61
C PHE A 328 2.57 12.40 6.74
N GLY A 329 1.26 12.24 6.94
CA GLY A 329 0.24 12.93 6.15
C GLY A 329 -0.05 12.32 4.76
N ARG A 330 0.77 11.34 4.31
CA ARG A 330 0.54 10.65 3.04
C ARG A 330 -0.35 9.40 3.20
N PHE A 331 -0.15 8.61 4.24
CA PHE A 331 -0.94 7.41 4.51
C PHE A 331 -1.72 7.51 5.81
N GLN A 332 -1.16 8.17 6.79
CA GLN A 332 -1.70 8.48 8.11
C GLN A 332 -1.21 9.87 8.55
N PRO A 333 -1.96 10.61 9.39
CA PRO A 333 -3.35 10.38 9.80
C PRO A 333 -4.33 10.45 8.63
N TYR A 334 -5.46 9.74 8.73
CA TYR A 334 -6.51 9.77 7.71
C TYR A 334 -7.09 11.18 7.54
N GLN A 335 -7.20 11.60 6.28
CA GLN A 335 -7.89 12.80 5.84
C GLN A 335 -8.89 12.40 4.76
N VAL A 336 -10.15 12.69 4.99
CA VAL A 336 -11.28 12.28 4.14
C VAL A 336 -12.06 13.53 3.73
N GLU A 337 -12.40 13.65 2.46
CA GLU A 337 -13.12 14.82 1.94
C GLU A 337 -14.60 14.75 2.31
N GLU A 338 -15.20 13.57 2.33
CA GLU A 338 -16.58 13.37 2.73
C GLU A 338 -16.69 12.35 3.85
N MET A 339 -16.97 12.83 5.06
CA MET A 339 -17.16 12.01 6.26
C MET A 339 -18.62 11.64 6.46
N GLN A 340 -18.89 10.39 6.78
CA GLN A 340 -20.21 9.93 7.18
C GLN A 340 -20.36 9.97 8.71
N ALA A 341 -21.61 9.91 9.21
CA ALA A 341 -21.86 9.84 10.65
C ALA A 341 -21.16 8.61 11.25
N GLY A 342 -20.38 8.83 12.30
CA GLY A 342 -19.60 7.79 12.98
C GLY A 342 -18.21 7.54 12.40
N ASP A 343 -17.86 8.05 11.23
CA ASP A 343 -16.52 7.83 10.64
C ASP A 343 -15.38 8.30 11.54
N SER A 344 -15.58 9.41 12.26
CA SER A 344 -14.54 9.97 13.15
C SER A 344 -14.16 9.02 14.31
N THR A 345 -15.08 8.15 14.74
CA THR A 345 -14.84 7.22 15.86
C THR A 345 -14.03 6.00 15.46
N ILE A 346 -13.98 5.70 14.15
CA ILE A 346 -13.27 4.54 13.61
C ILE A 346 -11.92 4.88 12.98
N LEU A 347 -11.60 6.17 12.85
CA LEU A 347 -10.28 6.57 12.36
C LEU A 347 -9.19 6.12 13.33
N PRO A 348 -8.07 5.57 12.83
CA PRO A 348 -6.97 5.16 13.68
C PRO A 348 -6.48 6.30 14.57
N LYS A 349 -6.34 6.05 15.88
CA LYS A 349 -5.59 6.95 16.75
C LYS A 349 -4.11 6.83 16.42
N VAL A 350 -3.53 7.89 15.90
CA VAL A 350 -2.13 7.90 15.49
C VAL A 350 -1.24 8.32 16.65
N VAL A 351 -0.30 7.46 17.02
CA VAL A 351 0.76 7.78 17.98
C VAL A 351 2.08 7.91 17.24
N SER A 352 2.69 9.09 17.34
CA SER A 352 3.96 9.40 16.68
C SER A 352 4.92 10.17 17.61
N MET A 353 6.19 10.16 17.25
CA MET A 353 7.21 11.00 17.86
C MET A 353 7.63 12.08 16.84
N PRO A 354 7.09 13.31 16.94
CA PRO A 354 7.43 14.39 16.02
C PRO A 354 8.92 14.70 15.99
N MET A 355 9.46 14.86 14.78
CA MET A 355 10.86 15.23 14.54
C MET A 355 10.92 16.24 13.38
N ASP A 356 11.97 17.03 13.32
CA ASP A 356 12.21 18.04 12.28
C ASP A 356 12.43 17.47 10.87
N CYS A 357 12.58 16.14 10.76
CA CYS A 357 12.81 15.42 9.50
C CYS A 357 11.55 14.74 8.94
N PHE A 358 10.36 15.00 9.47
CA PHE A 358 9.13 14.40 8.94
C PHE A 358 9.00 14.63 7.42
N ASN A 359 8.38 13.67 6.73
CA ASN A 359 8.30 13.60 5.26
C ASN A 359 9.65 13.36 4.55
N CYS A 360 10.60 12.74 5.23
CA CYS A 360 11.92 12.40 4.68
C CYS A 360 11.89 11.24 3.64
N ASN A 361 10.74 10.69 3.32
CA ASN A 361 10.57 9.50 2.45
C ASN A 361 11.51 8.34 2.86
N TRP A 362 11.71 8.17 4.18
CA TRP A 362 12.62 7.18 4.78
C TRP A 362 14.11 7.33 4.39
N ILE A 363 14.49 8.48 3.81
CA ILE A 363 15.89 8.87 3.63
C ILE A 363 16.27 9.67 4.89
N CYS A 364 16.44 8.93 6.00
CA CYS A 364 16.64 9.52 7.32
C CYS A 364 18.01 10.19 7.44
N ARG A 365 18.05 11.40 8.01
CA ARG A 365 19.28 12.16 8.32
C ARG A 365 19.79 11.92 9.74
N HIS A 366 18.96 11.37 10.61
CA HIS A 366 19.34 11.04 11.98
C HIS A 366 19.97 9.65 12.06
N PRO A 367 20.93 9.42 12.97
CA PRO A 367 21.49 8.09 13.19
C PRO A 367 20.41 7.12 13.68
N LEU A 368 20.61 5.85 13.39
CA LEU A 368 19.75 4.80 13.93
C LEU A 368 20.01 4.68 15.44
N LYS A 369 18.96 4.40 16.21
CA LYS A 369 19.02 3.99 17.60
C LYS A 369 18.54 2.54 17.67
N ASP A 370 19.35 1.63 18.20
CA ASP A 370 19.08 0.19 18.29
C ASP A 370 18.65 -0.41 16.94
N GLY A 371 19.30 0.04 15.86
CA GLY A 371 19.00 -0.41 14.49
C GLY A 371 17.68 0.13 13.89
N LYS A 372 16.97 1.02 14.58
CA LYS A 372 15.66 1.56 14.20
C LYS A 372 15.72 3.08 13.97
N TRP A 373 14.77 3.62 13.25
CA TRP A 373 14.60 5.07 13.10
C TRP A 373 14.05 5.68 14.40
N GLN A 374 14.64 6.81 14.83
CA GLN A 374 14.32 7.44 16.11
C GLN A 374 12.84 7.86 16.22
N CYS A 375 12.20 8.27 15.12
CA CYS A 375 10.77 8.58 15.09
C CYS A 375 9.86 7.36 15.33
N ILE A 376 10.40 6.15 15.34
CA ILE A 376 9.70 4.91 15.68
C ILE A 376 10.08 4.45 17.10
N CYS A 377 11.39 4.23 17.35
CA CYS A 377 11.82 3.64 18.62
C CYS A 377 11.59 4.55 19.84
N ASN A 378 11.44 5.85 19.65
CA ASN A 378 11.14 6.79 20.72
C ASN A 378 9.64 7.05 20.94
N ILE A 379 8.75 6.32 20.28
CA ILE A 379 7.30 6.39 20.58
C ILE A 379 7.08 5.91 22.03
N ASP A 380 6.44 6.77 22.83
CA ASP A 380 6.19 6.52 24.25
C ASP A 380 5.03 5.51 24.41
N LYS A 381 5.30 4.41 25.12
CA LYS A 381 4.31 3.35 25.39
C LYS A 381 3.10 3.85 26.20
N ASN A 382 3.28 4.82 27.09
CA ASN A 382 2.18 5.38 27.88
C ASN A 382 1.21 6.17 27.00
N LYS A 383 1.70 6.84 25.95
CA LYS A 383 0.84 7.47 24.94
C LYS A 383 0.07 6.43 24.12
N VAL A 384 0.67 5.26 23.86
CA VAL A 384 0.01 4.16 23.16
C VAL A 384 -1.11 3.58 24.02
N ILE A 385 -0.86 3.34 25.33
CA ILE A 385 -1.88 2.87 26.27
C ILE A 385 -3.04 3.88 26.34
N ALA A 386 -2.74 5.17 26.55
CA ALA A 386 -3.77 6.21 26.59
C ALA A 386 -4.58 6.31 25.28
N ALA A 387 -3.95 6.07 24.12
CA ALA A 387 -4.64 6.04 22.84
C ALA A 387 -5.58 4.81 22.73
N ILE A 388 -5.16 3.64 23.21
CA ILE A 388 -6.00 2.44 23.26
C ILE A 388 -7.18 2.67 24.20
N ASP A 389 -6.95 3.16 25.43
CA ASP A 389 -8.02 3.43 26.42
C ASP A 389 -9.08 4.39 25.84
N SER A 390 -8.67 5.34 25.02
CA SER A 390 -9.59 6.30 24.38
C SER A 390 -10.48 5.72 23.25
N ILE A 391 -10.26 4.46 22.82
CA ILE A 391 -11.05 3.81 21.78
C ILE A 391 -11.84 2.61 22.26
N ILE A 392 -11.60 2.13 23.49
CA ILE A 392 -12.31 0.99 24.09
C ILE A 392 -13.41 1.41 25.09
N HIS A 393 -13.47 2.68 25.43
CA HIS A 393 -14.47 3.33 26.29
C HIS A 393 -15.29 4.32 25.47
#